data_22d760e8630321eb959fcbee6d897055
#
_entry.id   22d760e8630321eb959fcbee6d897055
#
_cell.length_a   1.000
_cell.length_b   1.000
_cell.length_c   1.000
_cell.angle_alpha   90.00
_cell.angle_beta   90.00
_cell.angle_gamma   90.00
#
_symmetry.space_group_name_H-M   'P 1'
#
loop_
_entity.id
_entity.type
_entity.pdbx_description
1 polymer ?
#
loop_
_entity_poly.entity_id
_entity_poly.type
_entity_poly.pdbx_seq_one_letter_code
_entity_poly.pdbx_strand_id
1 'polypeptide(L)'
;GFGLGMGELRGRPTLEHSGGIFGFQTDSVYIPGDDVFVAVFANSDSPATPPSLVMRRLAALAVGDPYREFTRAEVEPAAVAPFIGVYRVGADGTTRRFFSRDGKYYTARADGPEREVVPAGDGHFFYPGDFTWFRLVRGEGGSLAMEMHQNGAAAAEVATRTGDIPPEAPPAAVARSVLESYVGQYRTPGPVVDIAMGADGALTVQLSGQPAIPLRPTSDTEFTVQGVGARIVFHSENGRPNRLVIHQNGRELEGRRAPQPAS
;
A
#
# COMPACT_ATOMS: atom_id res chain seq x y z
N GLY A 1 -16.02 -16.37 17.63
CA GLY A 1 -15.34 -16.59 18.91
C GLY A 1 -15.48 -15.37 19.80
N PHE A 2 -15.43 -15.56 21.09
CA PHE A 2 -15.63 -14.47 22.06
C PHE A 2 -14.32 -13.67 22.19
N GLY A 3 -14.14 -12.66 21.33
CA GLY A 3 -13.01 -11.76 21.37
C GLY A 3 -11.71 -12.29 20.76
N LEU A 4 -11.69 -13.50 20.13
CA LEU A 4 -10.53 -14.03 19.44
C LEU A 4 -10.73 -14.02 17.93
N GLY A 5 -9.70 -13.57 17.19
CA GLY A 5 -9.57 -13.74 15.76
C GLY A 5 -9.06 -15.16 15.44
N MET A 6 -9.47 -15.69 14.30
CA MET A 6 -8.89 -16.89 13.70
C MET A 6 -7.98 -16.47 12.55
N GLY A 7 -6.79 -17.03 12.52
CA GLY A 7 -5.79 -16.74 11.50
C GLY A 7 -4.97 -17.96 11.11
N GLU A 8 -3.87 -17.70 10.44
CA GLU A 8 -2.90 -18.71 10.04
C GLU A 8 -1.47 -18.16 10.20
N LEU A 9 -0.57 -19.00 10.69
CA LEU A 9 0.85 -18.71 10.76
C LEU A 9 1.64 -19.93 10.26
N ARG A 10 2.38 -19.76 9.16
CA ARG A 10 3.19 -20.82 8.57
C ARG A 10 2.38 -22.10 8.28
N GLY A 11 1.14 -21.96 7.77
CA GLY A 11 0.25 -23.08 7.49
C GLY A 11 -0.45 -23.69 8.71
N ARG A 12 -0.26 -23.11 9.90
CA ARG A 12 -0.87 -23.56 11.16
C ARG A 12 -2.03 -22.66 11.53
N PRO A 13 -3.22 -23.23 11.85
CA PRO A 13 -4.34 -22.43 12.37
C PRO A 13 -3.95 -21.73 13.67
N THR A 14 -4.37 -20.48 13.82
CA THR A 14 -4.07 -19.66 15.00
C THR A 14 -5.32 -19.05 15.63
N LEU A 15 -5.23 -18.76 16.93
CA LEU A 15 -6.14 -17.88 17.65
C LEU A 15 -5.35 -16.62 18.02
N GLU A 16 -5.85 -15.46 17.62
CA GLU A 16 -5.11 -14.21 17.73
C GLU A 16 -5.95 -13.13 18.44
N HIS A 17 -5.27 -12.26 19.17
CA HIS A 17 -5.88 -11.06 19.73
C HIS A 17 -4.86 -9.93 19.80
N SER A 18 -5.26 -8.77 19.32
CA SER A 18 -4.50 -7.52 19.46
C SER A 18 -5.18 -6.60 20.48
N GLY A 19 -4.40 -5.69 21.06
CA GLY A 19 -4.92 -4.68 21.97
C GLY A 19 -4.14 -3.39 21.89
N GLY A 20 -4.80 -2.29 22.21
CA GLY A 20 -4.16 -0.97 22.30
C GLY A 20 -4.93 -0.08 23.25
N ILE A 21 -4.20 0.60 24.10
CA ILE A 21 -4.66 1.71 24.93
C ILE A 21 -3.61 2.82 24.80
N PHE A 22 -3.94 4.03 25.24
CA PHE A 22 -2.99 5.14 25.19
C PHE A 22 -1.65 4.78 25.84
N GLY A 23 -0.56 4.88 25.07
CA GLY A 23 0.79 4.55 25.49
C GLY A 23 1.18 3.07 25.36
N PHE A 24 0.27 2.17 24.96
CA PHE A 24 0.56 0.73 24.91
C PHE A 24 -0.09 0.04 23.71
N GLN A 25 0.67 -0.87 23.10
CA GLN A 25 0.16 -1.79 22.08
C GLN A 25 0.52 -3.22 22.45
N THR A 26 -0.36 -4.17 22.13
CA THR A 26 -0.13 -5.59 22.38
C THR A 26 -0.59 -6.43 21.19
N ASP A 27 0.04 -7.57 21.03
CA ASP A 27 -0.41 -8.60 20.10
C ASP A 27 -0.09 -9.99 20.67
N SER A 28 -0.97 -10.96 20.41
CA SER A 28 -0.80 -12.32 20.90
C SER A 28 -1.33 -13.34 19.90
N VAL A 29 -0.71 -14.51 19.90
CA VAL A 29 -1.11 -15.66 19.10
C VAL A 29 -0.99 -16.93 19.92
N TYR A 30 -1.97 -17.82 19.78
CA TYR A 30 -1.91 -19.19 20.23
C TYR A 30 -2.03 -20.12 19.03
N ILE A 31 -1.14 -21.11 18.95
CA ILE A 31 -1.07 -22.13 17.91
C ILE A 31 -1.47 -23.47 18.55
N PRO A 32 -2.75 -23.88 18.47
CA PRO A 32 -3.26 -25.04 19.19
C PRO A 32 -2.55 -26.36 18.86
N GLY A 33 -2.15 -26.52 17.58
CA GLY A 33 -1.50 -27.75 17.11
C GLY A 33 -0.10 -27.98 17.68
N ASP A 34 0.59 -26.91 18.06
CA ASP A 34 1.96 -26.93 18.61
C ASP A 34 1.99 -26.59 20.10
N ASP A 35 0.84 -26.23 20.69
CA ASP A 35 0.70 -25.73 22.07
C ASP A 35 1.64 -24.55 22.37
N VAL A 36 1.78 -23.64 21.40
CA VAL A 36 2.64 -22.45 21.49
C VAL A 36 1.79 -21.21 21.69
N PHE A 37 2.08 -20.46 22.72
CA PHE A 37 1.52 -19.13 22.97
C PHE A 37 2.63 -18.06 22.97
N VAL A 38 2.41 -17.00 22.22
CA VAL A 38 3.32 -15.83 22.20
C VAL A 38 2.50 -14.56 22.42
N ALA A 39 2.96 -13.71 23.32
CA ALA A 39 2.42 -12.38 23.53
C ALA A 39 3.54 -11.35 23.52
N VAL A 40 3.29 -10.21 22.89
CA VAL A 40 4.22 -9.08 22.78
C VAL A 40 3.52 -7.83 23.31
N PHE A 41 4.20 -7.10 24.16
CA PHE A 41 3.73 -5.85 24.74
C PHE A 41 4.71 -4.74 24.40
N ALA A 42 4.21 -3.62 23.91
CA ALA A 42 4.99 -2.42 23.65
C ALA A 42 4.44 -1.27 24.50
N ASN A 43 5.32 -0.52 25.15
CA ASN A 43 4.99 0.67 25.93
C ASN A 43 5.07 1.93 25.05
N SER A 44 4.44 1.88 23.88
CA SER A 44 4.43 2.95 22.88
C SER A 44 3.16 2.87 22.02
N ASP A 45 2.61 4.02 21.66
CA ASP A 45 1.52 4.14 20.67
C ASP A 45 2.00 3.94 19.22
N SER A 46 3.32 4.10 18.99
CA SER A 46 3.93 4.02 17.66
C SER A 46 5.31 3.35 17.76
N PRO A 47 5.37 2.07 18.12
CA PRO A 47 6.63 1.35 18.20
C PRO A 47 7.25 1.24 16.79
N ALA A 48 8.59 1.38 16.70
CA ALA A 48 9.33 1.28 15.44
C ALA A 48 9.10 -0.08 14.72
N THR A 49 8.88 -1.14 15.51
CA THR A 49 8.46 -2.45 15.00
C THR A 49 7.13 -2.82 15.65
N PRO A 50 6.06 -3.01 14.86
CA PRO A 50 4.75 -3.38 15.41
C PRO A 50 4.81 -4.69 16.22
N PRO A 51 4.09 -4.79 17.37
CA PRO A 51 4.02 -6.02 18.16
C PRO A 51 3.62 -7.25 17.35
N SER A 52 2.70 -7.11 16.40
CA SER A 52 2.27 -8.19 15.49
C SER A 52 3.43 -8.80 14.70
N LEU A 53 4.34 -7.97 14.20
CA LEU A 53 5.50 -8.45 13.44
C LEU A 53 6.47 -9.23 14.34
N VAL A 54 6.73 -8.71 15.55
CA VAL A 54 7.59 -9.38 16.54
C VAL A 54 6.96 -10.69 16.99
N MET A 55 5.67 -10.67 17.30
CA MET A 55 4.91 -11.84 17.74
C MET A 55 4.95 -12.96 16.68
N ARG A 56 4.68 -12.64 15.40
CA ARG A 56 4.73 -13.60 14.31
C ARG A 56 6.13 -14.19 14.09
N ARG A 57 7.19 -13.40 14.23
CA ARG A 57 8.58 -13.89 14.17
C ARG A 57 8.88 -14.87 15.29
N LEU A 58 8.55 -14.51 16.53
CA LEU A 58 8.78 -15.36 17.69
C LEU A 58 7.98 -16.66 17.61
N ALA A 59 6.72 -16.59 17.18
CA ALA A 59 5.88 -17.77 17.01
C ALA A 59 6.42 -18.71 15.92
N ALA A 60 6.86 -18.17 14.79
CA ALA A 60 7.48 -18.95 13.71
C ALA A 60 8.76 -19.65 14.16
N LEU A 61 9.59 -18.96 14.96
CA LEU A 61 10.77 -19.54 15.60
C LEU A 61 10.39 -20.67 16.58
N ALA A 62 9.38 -20.45 17.42
CA ALA A 62 8.95 -21.42 18.42
C ALA A 62 8.41 -22.72 17.82
N VAL A 63 7.75 -22.65 16.65
CA VAL A 63 7.26 -23.84 15.93
C VAL A 63 8.30 -24.45 14.96
N GLY A 64 9.55 -23.96 14.99
CA GLY A 64 10.65 -24.49 14.17
C GLY A 64 10.58 -24.16 12.68
N ASP A 65 9.75 -23.19 12.26
CA ASP A 65 9.58 -22.78 10.86
C ASP A 65 9.74 -21.26 10.72
N PRO A 66 10.98 -20.73 10.95
CA PRO A 66 11.23 -19.29 10.98
C PRO A 66 11.00 -18.65 9.60
N TYR A 67 10.60 -17.38 9.61
CA TYR A 67 10.58 -16.57 8.39
C TYR A 67 11.99 -16.34 7.88
N ARG A 68 12.12 -16.28 6.56
CA ARG A 68 13.38 -15.92 5.92
C ARG A 68 13.73 -14.47 6.25
N GLU A 69 14.96 -14.27 6.69
CA GLU A 69 15.49 -12.94 6.98
C GLU A 69 16.31 -12.43 5.78
N PHE A 70 16.17 -11.14 5.52
CA PHE A 70 16.89 -10.47 4.45
C PHE A 70 17.65 -9.26 4.99
N THR A 71 18.85 -9.06 4.45
CA THR A 71 19.66 -7.86 4.67
C THR A 71 19.77 -7.10 3.37
N ARG A 72 19.72 -5.77 3.41
CA ARG A 72 19.96 -4.93 2.24
C ARG A 72 21.29 -5.27 1.60
N ALA A 73 21.28 -5.43 0.29
CA ALA A 73 22.48 -5.57 -0.52
C ALA A 73 22.44 -4.57 -1.68
N GLU A 74 23.59 -4.11 -2.10
CA GLU A 74 23.71 -3.33 -3.34
C GLU A 74 23.44 -4.23 -4.55
N VAL A 75 22.78 -3.67 -5.55
CA VAL A 75 22.53 -4.34 -6.82
C VAL A 75 22.89 -3.39 -7.96
N GLU A 76 23.50 -3.94 -9.00
CA GLU A 76 23.76 -3.18 -10.21
C GLU A 76 22.44 -2.84 -10.93
N PRO A 77 22.13 -1.56 -11.16
CA PRO A 77 20.89 -1.16 -11.81
C PRO A 77 20.67 -1.85 -13.17
N ALA A 78 21.75 -2.09 -13.92
CA ALA A 78 21.71 -2.78 -15.21
C ALA A 78 21.22 -4.24 -15.09
N ALA A 79 21.48 -4.91 -13.97
CA ALA A 79 20.99 -6.27 -13.73
C ALA A 79 19.47 -6.31 -13.45
N VAL A 80 18.93 -5.24 -12.86
CA VAL A 80 17.50 -5.12 -12.52
C VAL A 80 16.68 -4.52 -13.67
N ALA A 81 17.27 -3.65 -14.47
CA ALA A 81 16.60 -2.92 -15.55
C ALA A 81 15.72 -3.80 -16.47
N PRO A 82 16.14 -5.00 -16.91
CA PRO A 82 15.29 -5.86 -17.76
C PRO A 82 13.99 -6.29 -17.08
N PHE A 83 13.98 -6.35 -15.76
CA PHE A 83 12.83 -6.78 -14.97
C PHE A 83 11.83 -5.64 -14.65
N ILE A 84 12.22 -4.39 -14.87
CA ILE A 84 11.29 -3.27 -14.71
C ILE A 84 10.17 -3.41 -15.73
N GLY A 85 8.90 -3.36 -15.26
CA GLY A 85 7.77 -3.57 -16.15
C GLY A 85 6.48 -3.91 -15.43
N VAL A 86 5.51 -4.33 -16.24
CA VAL A 86 4.19 -4.81 -15.79
C VAL A 86 4.21 -6.32 -15.75
N TYR A 87 3.68 -6.87 -14.67
CA TYR A 87 3.56 -8.30 -14.41
C TYR A 87 2.10 -8.69 -14.28
N ARG A 88 1.74 -9.85 -14.81
CA ARG A 88 0.44 -10.48 -14.57
C ARG A 88 0.60 -11.53 -13.48
N VAL A 89 -0.21 -11.42 -12.44
CA VAL A 89 -0.20 -12.30 -11.28
C VAL A 89 -1.29 -13.35 -11.47
N GLY A 90 -0.92 -14.63 -11.39
CA GLY A 90 -1.88 -15.73 -11.43
C GLY A 90 -2.80 -15.76 -12.66
N ALA A 91 -3.89 -16.51 -12.56
CA ALA A 91 -4.88 -16.67 -13.62
C ALA A 91 -5.98 -15.58 -13.59
N ASP A 92 -6.11 -14.84 -12.50
CA ASP A 92 -7.14 -13.79 -12.32
C ASP A 92 -6.85 -12.50 -13.10
N GLY A 93 -5.66 -12.40 -13.70
CA GLY A 93 -5.27 -11.26 -14.51
C GLY A 93 -4.88 -10.01 -13.72
N THR A 94 -4.80 -10.08 -12.40
CA THR A 94 -4.31 -8.97 -11.58
C THR A 94 -2.93 -8.55 -12.05
N THR A 95 -2.71 -7.24 -12.20
CA THR A 95 -1.42 -6.70 -12.62
C THR A 95 -0.64 -6.14 -11.46
N ARG A 96 0.69 -6.20 -11.58
CA ARG A 96 1.64 -5.56 -10.68
C ARG A 96 2.68 -4.82 -11.50
N ARG A 97 3.04 -3.62 -11.10
CA ARG A 97 4.19 -2.89 -11.65
C ARG A 97 5.38 -3.09 -10.74
N PHE A 98 6.57 -3.24 -11.34
CA PHE A 98 7.86 -3.16 -10.67
C PHE A 98 8.68 -2.08 -11.36
N PHE A 99 9.17 -1.10 -10.62
CA PHE A 99 9.84 0.07 -11.19
C PHE A 99 10.88 0.64 -10.23
N SER A 100 11.74 1.51 -10.78
CA SER A 100 12.70 2.28 -9.99
C SER A 100 12.41 3.78 -10.10
N ARG A 101 12.67 4.50 -9.01
CA ARG A 101 12.59 5.95 -8.94
C ARG A 101 13.60 6.44 -7.89
N ASP A 102 14.41 7.44 -8.25
CA ASP A 102 15.43 8.06 -7.36
C ASP A 102 16.37 7.03 -6.70
N GLY A 103 16.80 6.01 -7.46
CA GLY A 103 17.69 4.94 -6.97
C GLY A 103 17.04 3.92 -6.05
N LYS A 104 15.73 3.98 -5.84
CA LYS A 104 14.95 3.02 -5.08
C LYS A 104 14.04 2.21 -5.98
N TYR A 105 13.61 1.05 -5.48
CA TYR A 105 12.71 0.15 -6.18
C TYR A 105 11.35 0.10 -5.51
N TYR A 106 10.31 -0.05 -6.32
CA TYR A 106 8.92 -0.05 -5.87
C TYR A 106 8.11 -1.12 -6.59
N THR A 107 7.08 -1.59 -5.93
CA THR A 107 5.99 -2.33 -6.58
C THR A 107 4.65 -1.67 -6.30
N ALA A 108 3.70 -1.84 -7.23
CA ALA A 108 2.32 -1.44 -7.04
C ALA A 108 1.39 -2.46 -7.70
N ARG A 109 0.33 -2.91 -7.03
CA ARG A 109 -0.72 -3.74 -7.63
C ARG A 109 -1.73 -2.82 -8.30
N ALA A 110 -1.98 -3.02 -9.59
CA ALA A 110 -2.96 -2.23 -10.35
C ALA A 110 -2.95 -0.74 -9.92
N ASP A 111 -4.06 -0.26 -9.38
CA ASP A 111 -4.21 1.11 -8.86
C ASP A 111 -3.91 1.21 -7.34
N GLY A 112 -3.29 0.18 -6.76
CA GLY A 112 -2.91 0.15 -5.35
C GLY A 112 -1.72 1.05 -5.02
N PRO A 113 -1.43 1.24 -3.73
CA PRO A 113 -0.33 2.07 -3.29
C PRO A 113 1.02 1.51 -3.75
N GLU A 114 1.93 2.43 -4.03
CA GLU A 114 3.33 2.11 -4.27
C GLU A 114 3.99 1.69 -2.95
N ARG A 115 4.69 0.57 -2.98
CA ARG A 115 5.44 0.05 -1.84
C ARG A 115 6.91 -0.05 -2.18
N GLU A 116 7.76 0.57 -1.37
CA GLU A 116 9.20 0.41 -1.49
C GLU A 116 9.59 -1.03 -1.25
N VAL A 117 10.52 -1.53 -2.06
CA VAL A 117 11.14 -2.84 -1.91
C VAL A 117 12.64 -2.69 -1.92
N VAL A 118 13.30 -3.44 -1.07
CA VAL A 118 14.74 -3.35 -0.83
C VAL A 118 15.43 -4.55 -1.44
N PRO A 119 16.48 -4.35 -2.27
CA PRO A 119 17.26 -5.46 -2.80
C PRO A 119 18.05 -6.18 -1.70
N ALA A 120 18.14 -7.51 -1.84
CA ALA A 120 18.88 -8.38 -0.91
C ALA A 120 19.93 -9.27 -1.60
N GLY A 121 20.29 -8.94 -2.85
CA GLY A 121 21.21 -9.73 -3.67
C GLY A 121 20.54 -10.92 -4.36
N ASP A 122 21.22 -11.52 -5.33
CA ASP A 122 20.79 -12.71 -6.07
C ASP A 122 19.35 -12.63 -6.63
N GLY A 123 18.94 -11.43 -7.06
CA GLY A 123 17.59 -11.18 -7.56
C GLY A 123 16.50 -11.11 -6.49
N HIS A 124 16.85 -11.20 -5.21
CA HIS A 124 15.88 -11.09 -4.12
C HIS A 124 15.58 -9.65 -3.76
N PHE A 125 14.30 -9.41 -3.45
CA PHE A 125 13.77 -8.15 -2.93
C PHE A 125 12.80 -8.45 -1.79
N PHE A 126 12.78 -7.60 -0.78
CA PHE A 126 11.88 -7.73 0.36
C PHE A 126 11.17 -6.41 0.69
N TYR A 127 10.03 -6.50 1.35
CA TYR A 127 9.30 -5.34 1.83
C TYR A 127 9.71 -5.02 3.27
N PRO A 128 10.25 -3.82 3.54
CA PRO A 128 10.58 -3.43 4.92
C PRO A 128 9.35 -3.50 5.83
N GLY A 129 9.52 -4.12 7.00
CA GLY A 129 8.44 -4.27 7.98
C GLY A 129 7.34 -5.27 7.61
N ASP A 130 7.62 -6.19 6.70
CA ASP A 130 6.71 -7.24 6.22
C ASP A 130 7.47 -8.56 6.07
N PHE A 131 6.76 -9.67 5.93
CA PHE A 131 7.35 -10.97 5.61
C PHE A 131 7.33 -11.29 4.12
N THR A 132 6.69 -10.47 3.33
CA THR A 132 6.62 -10.62 1.88
C THR A 132 7.97 -10.32 1.25
N TRP A 133 8.38 -11.19 0.34
CA TRP A 133 9.57 -11.03 -0.47
C TRP A 133 9.36 -11.63 -1.84
N PHE A 134 10.23 -11.33 -2.78
CA PHE A 134 10.20 -11.96 -4.11
C PHE A 134 11.58 -12.12 -4.68
N ARG A 135 11.67 -12.97 -5.69
CA ARG A 135 12.87 -13.16 -6.50
C ARG A 135 12.56 -12.89 -7.97
N LEU A 136 13.44 -12.13 -8.62
CA LEU A 136 13.43 -11.93 -10.05
C LEU A 136 14.08 -13.13 -10.73
N VAL A 137 13.39 -13.77 -11.66
CA VAL A 137 13.85 -14.98 -12.33
C VAL A 137 13.73 -14.88 -13.84
N ARG A 138 14.64 -15.56 -14.54
CA ARG A 138 14.55 -15.81 -15.97
C ARG A 138 14.08 -17.25 -16.18
N GLY A 139 12.93 -17.39 -16.80
CA GLY A 139 12.36 -18.67 -17.18
C GLY A 139 12.80 -19.15 -18.56
N GLU A 140 12.21 -20.25 -18.98
CA GLU A 140 12.44 -20.80 -20.32
C GLU A 140 12.09 -19.81 -21.41
N GLY A 141 12.86 -19.84 -22.52
CA GLY A 141 12.67 -18.93 -23.64
C GLY A 141 13.00 -17.46 -23.34
N GLY A 142 13.69 -17.17 -22.20
CA GLY A 142 14.05 -15.81 -21.81
C GLY A 142 12.91 -15.02 -21.19
N SER A 143 11.80 -15.64 -20.83
CA SER A 143 10.71 -15.01 -20.09
C SER A 143 11.20 -14.45 -18.76
N LEU A 144 10.65 -13.30 -18.35
CA LEU A 144 10.99 -12.67 -17.08
C LEU A 144 9.81 -12.82 -16.12
N ALA A 145 10.11 -13.23 -14.90
CA ALA A 145 9.09 -13.45 -13.89
C ALA A 145 9.53 -12.97 -12.51
N MET A 146 8.56 -12.84 -11.64
CA MET A 146 8.71 -12.52 -10.23
C MET A 146 8.05 -13.65 -9.43
N GLU A 147 8.84 -14.35 -8.63
CA GLU A 147 8.36 -15.36 -7.67
C GLU A 147 8.10 -14.67 -6.34
N MET A 148 6.82 -14.46 -6.02
CA MET A 148 6.41 -13.73 -4.81
C MET A 148 6.01 -14.69 -3.69
N HIS A 149 6.59 -14.49 -2.53
CA HIS A 149 6.26 -15.19 -1.29
C HIS A 149 5.47 -14.26 -0.38
N GLN A 150 4.16 -14.21 -0.58
CA GLN A 150 3.26 -13.34 0.18
C GLN A 150 3.26 -13.76 1.66
N ASN A 151 3.43 -12.79 2.58
CA ASN A 151 3.51 -13.03 4.01
C ASN A 151 4.53 -14.13 4.40
N GLY A 152 5.59 -14.30 3.62
CA GLY A 152 6.60 -15.33 3.83
C GLY A 152 6.14 -16.76 3.52
N ALA A 153 5.09 -16.93 2.73
CA ALA A 153 4.60 -18.26 2.31
C ALA A 153 5.71 -19.08 1.66
N ALA A 154 5.74 -20.39 1.91
CA ALA A 154 6.74 -21.29 1.31
C ALA A 154 6.56 -21.41 -0.21
N ALA A 155 5.31 -21.49 -0.68
CA ALA A 155 5.00 -21.51 -2.11
C ALA A 155 5.02 -20.10 -2.68
N ALA A 156 5.66 -19.94 -3.84
CA ALA A 156 5.67 -18.68 -4.56
C ALA A 156 4.42 -18.52 -5.44
N GLU A 157 3.88 -17.31 -5.47
CA GLU A 157 2.96 -16.88 -6.51
C GLU A 157 3.78 -16.31 -7.66
N VAL A 158 3.67 -16.92 -8.84
CA VAL A 158 4.45 -16.51 -10.02
C VAL A 158 3.72 -15.41 -10.77
N ALA A 159 4.38 -14.28 -10.96
CA ALA A 159 3.94 -13.20 -11.82
C ALA A 159 4.85 -13.10 -13.03
N THR A 160 4.28 -13.21 -14.24
CA THR A 160 5.03 -13.14 -15.50
C THR A 160 5.04 -11.71 -16.04
N ARG A 161 6.22 -11.21 -16.45
CA ARG A 161 6.35 -9.90 -17.08
C ARG A 161 5.62 -9.89 -18.42
N THR A 162 4.74 -8.92 -18.60
CA THR A 162 3.91 -8.79 -19.83
C THR A 162 4.34 -7.65 -20.74
N GLY A 163 5.16 -6.73 -20.23
CA GLY A 163 5.63 -5.60 -21.03
C GLY A 163 6.22 -4.48 -20.18
N ASP A 164 6.52 -3.38 -20.86
CA ASP A 164 6.99 -2.16 -20.19
C ASP A 164 5.85 -1.44 -19.49
N ILE A 165 6.20 -0.62 -18.50
CA ILE A 165 5.22 0.26 -17.85
C ILE A 165 4.82 1.32 -18.87
N PRO A 166 3.53 1.45 -19.21
CA PRO A 166 3.08 2.51 -20.09
C PRO A 166 3.52 3.88 -19.55
N PRO A 167 3.96 4.79 -20.41
CA PRO A 167 4.24 6.15 -19.98
C PRO A 167 3.00 6.73 -19.31
N GLU A 168 3.21 7.41 -18.20
CA GLU A 168 2.11 8.09 -17.53
C GLU A 168 1.53 9.16 -18.46
N ALA A 169 0.22 9.08 -18.73
CA ALA A 169 -0.44 10.08 -19.56
C ALA A 169 -0.18 11.49 -18.99
N PRO A 170 0.06 12.51 -19.82
CA PRO A 170 0.23 13.87 -19.30
C PRO A 170 -0.99 14.28 -18.46
N PRO A 171 -0.82 15.08 -17.41
CA PRO A 171 -1.95 15.56 -16.64
C PRO A 171 -2.93 16.31 -17.55
N ALA A 172 -4.22 16.14 -17.33
CA ALA A 172 -5.23 16.87 -18.06
C ALA A 172 -5.05 18.39 -17.80
N ALA A 173 -5.20 19.19 -18.84
CA ALA A 173 -5.19 20.64 -18.72
C ALA A 173 -6.53 21.10 -18.16
N VAL A 174 -6.58 21.38 -16.86
CA VAL A 174 -7.78 21.87 -16.16
C VAL A 174 -7.67 23.38 -15.95
N ALA A 175 -8.72 24.11 -16.28
CA ALA A 175 -8.73 25.57 -16.08
C ALA A 175 -8.59 25.89 -14.58
N ARG A 176 -7.79 26.91 -14.26
CA ARG A 176 -7.54 27.33 -12.87
C ARG A 176 -8.84 27.63 -12.11
N SER A 177 -9.82 28.27 -12.75
CA SER A 177 -11.11 28.54 -12.15
C SER A 177 -11.89 27.28 -11.74
N VAL A 178 -11.70 26.16 -12.49
CA VAL A 178 -12.27 24.86 -12.14
C VAL A 178 -11.57 24.30 -10.90
N LEU A 179 -10.23 24.33 -10.88
CA LEU A 179 -9.45 23.90 -9.70
C LEU A 179 -9.85 24.71 -8.45
N GLU A 180 -9.89 26.02 -8.55
CA GLU A 180 -10.30 26.92 -7.46
C GLU A 180 -11.72 26.62 -6.96
N SER A 181 -12.61 26.16 -7.84
CA SER A 181 -13.97 25.81 -7.46
C SER A 181 -14.03 24.59 -6.51
N TYR A 182 -13.06 23.69 -6.56
CA TYR A 182 -12.99 22.50 -5.71
C TYR A 182 -12.42 22.76 -4.33
N VAL A 183 -11.73 23.88 -4.12
CA VAL A 183 -11.10 24.24 -2.84
C VAL A 183 -12.15 24.33 -1.74
N GLY A 184 -11.89 23.69 -0.60
CA GLY A 184 -12.76 23.70 0.57
C GLY A 184 -12.69 22.40 1.37
N GLN A 185 -13.52 22.38 2.42
CA GLN A 185 -13.64 21.23 3.29
C GLN A 185 -14.81 20.33 2.88
N TYR A 186 -14.57 19.03 2.93
CA TYR A 186 -15.57 17.99 2.66
C TYR A 186 -15.67 17.06 3.86
N ARG A 187 -16.88 16.97 4.43
CA ARG A 187 -17.19 16.12 5.58
C ARG A 187 -17.54 14.71 5.11
N THR A 188 -16.83 13.73 5.65
CA THR A 188 -17.14 12.30 5.45
C THR A 188 -17.74 11.71 6.74
N PRO A 189 -18.20 10.45 6.73
CA PRO A 189 -18.52 9.72 7.96
C PRO A 189 -17.32 9.49 8.90
N GLY A 190 -16.11 9.78 8.43
CA GLY A 190 -14.84 9.64 9.17
C GLY A 190 -14.05 10.95 9.18
N PRO A 191 -12.84 10.98 8.61
CA PRO A 191 -11.98 12.16 8.62
C PRO A 191 -12.57 13.28 7.75
N VAL A 192 -12.27 14.54 8.11
CA VAL A 192 -12.51 15.68 7.22
C VAL A 192 -11.47 15.64 6.10
N VAL A 193 -11.91 15.93 4.88
CA VAL A 193 -11.06 16.05 3.69
C VAL A 193 -10.92 17.53 3.33
N ASP A 194 -9.71 18.06 3.38
CA ASP A 194 -9.39 19.40 2.94
C ASP A 194 -8.82 19.36 1.51
N ILE A 195 -9.39 20.15 0.62
CA ILE A 195 -8.89 20.39 -0.72
C ILE A 195 -8.36 21.83 -0.78
N ALA A 196 -7.11 21.98 -1.12
CA ALA A 196 -6.45 23.29 -1.17
C ALA A 196 -5.63 23.48 -2.46
N MET A 197 -5.29 24.72 -2.79
CA MET A 197 -4.31 25.01 -3.85
C MET A 197 -2.91 24.89 -3.28
N GLY A 198 -2.08 24.08 -3.90
CA GLY A 198 -0.65 23.99 -3.64
C GLY A 198 0.10 25.22 -4.17
N ALA A 199 1.35 25.39 -3.73
CA ALA A 199 2.21 26.51 -4.16
C ALA A 199 2.54 26.49 -5.66
N ASP A 200 2.50 25.31 -6.28
CA ASP A 200 2.69 25.07 -7.71
C ASP A 200 1.43 25.30 -8.55
N GLY A 201 0.30 25.64 -7.92
CA GLY A 201 -0.99 25.82 -8.57
C GLY A 201 -1.77 24.52 -8.82
N ALA A 202 -1.27 23.38 -8.37
CA ALA A 202 -2.02 22.12 -8.36
C ALA A 202 -2.93 22.02 -7.13
N LEU A 203 -3.96 21.17 -7.19
CA LEU A 203 -4.73 20.85 -6.00
C LEU A 203 -3.96 19.89 -5.09
N THR A 204 -4.21 20.01 -3.81
CA THR A 204 -3.77 19.04 -2.78
C THR A 204 -4.97 18.51 -2.02
N VAL A 205 -4.87 17.26 -1.55
CA VAL A 205 -5.83 16.66 -0.62
C VAL A 205 -5.14 16.39 0.71
N GLN A 206 -5.82 16.68 1.79
CA GLN A 206 -5.39 16.38 3.15
C GLN A 206 -6.54 15.75 3.93
N LEU A 207 -6.32 14.58 4.49
CA LEU A 207 -7.22 14.01 5.49
C LEU A 207 -6.75 14.47 6.88
N SER A 208 -7.71 14.71 7.79
CA SER A 208 -7.40 15.17 9.15
C SER A 208 -6.32 14.30 9.79
N GLY A 209 -5.24 14.94 10.27
CA GLY A 209 -4.10 14.27 10.91
C GLY A 209 -3.06 13.68 9.96
N GLN A 210 -3.21 13.85 8.64
CA GLN A 210 -2.26 13.38 7.64
C GLN A 210 -1.61 14.55 6.89
N PRO A 211 -0.43 14.35 6.26
CA PRO A 211 0.15 15.37 5.39
C PRO A 211 -0.69 15.59 4.13
N ALA A 212 -0.60 16.80 3.57
CA ALA A 212 -1.21 17.12 2.29
C ALA A 212 -0.48 16.41 1.14
N ILE A 213 -1.25 15.85 0.20
CA ILE A 213 -0.73 15.10 -0.95
C ILE A 213 -1.19 15.78 -2.24
N PRO A 214 -0.31 15.99 -3.23
CA PRO A 214 -0.67 16.56 -4.52
C PRO A 214 -1.68 15.69 -5.28
N LEU A 215 -2.63 16.37 -5.94
CA LEU A 215 -3.59 15.80 -6.86
C LEU A 215 -3.15 16.03 -8.30
N ARG A 216 -3.19 14.97 -9.09
CA ARG A 216 -2.91 15.03 -10.51
C ARG A 216 -4.21 14.88 -11.30
N PRO A 217 -4.60 15.88 -12.12
CA PRO A 217 -5.81 15.80 -12.92
C PRO A 217 -5.71 14.73 -14.02
N THR A 218 -6.73 13.92 -14.15
CA THR A 218 -6.97 13.00 -15.28
C THR A 218 -8.11 13.48 -16.16
N SER A 219 -8.99 14.34 -15.63
CA SER A 219 -10.01 15.09 -16.33
C SER A 219 -10.37 16.35 -15.54
N ASP A 220 -11.35 17.12 -16.01
CA ASP A 220 -11.84 18.29 -15.27
C ASP A 220 -12.42 17.93 -13.89
N THR A 221 -12.91 16.71 -13.70
CA THR A 221 -13.58 16.27 -12.47
C THR A 221 -12.87 15.14 -11.74
N GLU A 222 -11.90 14.48 -12.38
CA GLU A 222 -11.22 13.31 -11.81
C GLU A 222 -9.72 13.58 -11.62
N PHE A 223 -9.21 13.19 -10.44
CA PHE A 223 -7.83 13.41 -10.04
C PHE A 223 -7.28 12.15 -9.37
N THR A 224 -6.03 11.80 -9.66
CA THR A 224 -5.29 10.76 -8.94
C THR A 224 -4.51 11.37 -7.78
N VAL A 225 -4.48 10.65 -6.65
CA VAL A 225 -3.68 11.00 -5.47
C VAL A 225 -2.32 10.36 -5.62
N GLN A 226 -1.27 11.17 -5.73
CA GLN A 226 0.07 10.67 -6.01
C GLN A 226 0.58 9.73 -4.91
N GLY A 227 1.12 8.57 -5.31
CA GLY A 227 1.77 7.61 -4.40
C GLY A 227 0.86 6.76 -3.51
N VAL A 228 -0.46 7.03 -3.47
CA VAL A 228 -1.39 6.30 -2.57
C VAL A 228 -2.39 5.41 -3.28
N GLY A 229 -2.38 5.35 -4.61
CA GLY A 229 -3.31 4.50 -5.36
C GLY A 229 -4.77 4.83 -5.09
N ALA A 230 -5.08 6.11 -4.96
CA ALA A 230 -6.44 6.61 -4.80
C ALA A 230 -6.79 7.59 -5.92
N ARG A 231 -8.07 7.70 -6.23
CA ARG A 231 -8.59 8.74 -7.14
C ARG A 231 -9.74 9.47 -6.47
N ILE A 232 -9.88 10.74 -6.79
CA ILE A 232 -10.95 11.60 -6.30
C ILE A 232 -11.78 12.05 -7.50
N VAL A 233 -13.09 11.88 -7.38
CA VAL A 233 -14.07 12.36 -8.37
C VAL A 233 -14.91 13.45 -7.73
N PHE A 234 -14.88 14.64 -8.30
CA PHE A 234 -15.74 15.75 -7.87
C PHE A 234 -17.07 15.71 -8.61
N HIS A 235 -18.13 15.96 -7.88
CA HIS A 235 -19.48 16.08 -8.40
C HIS A 235 -20.00 17.48 -8.14
N SER A 236 -20.71 18.03 -9.12
CA SER A 236 -21.30 19.36 -9.05
C SER A 236 -22.81 19.29 -9.20
N GLU A 237 -23.49 20.17 -8.48
CA GLU A 237 -24.92 20.40 -8.62
C GLU A 237 -25.14 21.90 -8.91
N ASN A 238 -25.92 22.18 -9.95
CA ASN A 238 -26.15 23.56 -10.44
C ASN A 238 -24.82 24.34 -10.71
N GLY A 239 -23.81 23.64 -11.26
CA GLY A 239 -22.50 24.22 -11.58
C GLY A 239 -21.59 24.48 -10.38
N ARG A 240 -21.96 24.04 -9.16
CA ARG A 240 -21.15 24.20 -7.95
C ARG A 240 -20.74 22.84 -7.40
N PRO A 241 -19.46 22.61 -7.15
CA PRO A 241 -18.99 21.38 -6.52
C PRO A 241 -19.62 21.23 -5.13
N ASN A 242 -20.33 20.15 -4.90
CA ASN A 242 -21.04 19.89 -3.63
C ASN A 242 -20.59 18.60 -2.95
N ARG A 243 -19.91 17.71 -3.71
CA ARG A 243 -19.53 16.38 -3.24
C ARG A 243 -18.24 15.93 -3.91
N LEU A 244 -17.43 15.14 -3.19
CA LEU A 244 -16.37 14.33 -3.76
C LEU A 244 -16.52 12.86 -3.37
N VAL A 245 -15.97 11.96 -4.18
CA VAL A 245 -15.87 10.53 -3.86
C VAL A 245 -14.41 10.13 -4.00
N ILE A 246 -13.85 9.58 -2.93
CA ILE A 246 -12.50 8.98 -2.91
C ILE A 246 -12.65 7.49 -3.15
N HIS A 247 -12.04 6.99 -4.21
CA HIS A 247 -11.96 5.56 -4.51
C HIS A 247 -10.57 5.06 -4.13
N GLN A 248 -10.49 4.07 -3.24
CA GLN A 248 -9.23 3.48 -2.82
C GLN A 248 -9.44 2.01 -2.40
N ASN A 249 -8.61 1.11 -2.91
CA ASN A 249 -8.64 -0.32 -2.56
C ASN A 249 -10.03 -0.96 -2.70
N GLY A 250 -10.78 -0.61 -3.75
CA GLY A 250 -12.15 -1.09 -4.00
C GLY A 250 -13.22 -0.54 -3.05
N ARG A 251 -12.88 0.46 -2.23
CA ARG A 251 -13.79 1.16 -1.32
C ARG A 251 -14.04 2.57 -1.81
N GLU A 252 -15.21 3.09 -1.49
CA GLU A 252 -15.61 4.46 -1.75
C GLU A 252 -15.84 5.21 -0.44
N LEU A 253 -15.32 6.43 -0.37
CA LEU A 253 -15.56 7.35 0.73
C LEU A 253 -16.16 8.63 0.15
N GLU A 254 -17.44 8.86 0.44
CA GLU A 254 -18.13 10.08 0.01
C GLU A 254 -17.88 11.21 1.02
N GLY A 255 -17.53 12.40 0.50
CA GLY A 255 -17.43 13.63 1.26
C GLY A 255 -18.38 14.70 0.71
N ARG A 256 -19.16 15.34 1.57
CA ARG A 256 -20.02 16.47 1.21
C ARG A 256 -19.39 17.78 1.60
N ARG A 257 -19.44 18.75 0.71
CA ARG A 257 -18.86 20.08 0.93
C ARG A 257 -19.46 20.73 2.16
N ALA A 258 -18.60 21.17 3.07
CA ALA A 258 -19.04 21.95 4.22
C ALA A 258 -19.54 23.33 3.77
N PRO A 259 -20.57 23.91 4.41
CA PRO A 259 -20.95 25.30 4.17
C PRO A 259 -19.74 26.21 4.42
N GLN A 260 -19.46 27.13 3.49
CA GLN A 260 -18.49 28.18 3.77
C GLN A 260 -19.05 29.04 4.91
N PRO A 261 -18.21 29.43 5.90
CA PRO A 261 -18.62 30.43 6.86
C PRO A 261 -19.00 31.70 6.10
N ALA A 262 -20.14 32.28 6.43
CA ALA A 262 -20.53 33.58 5.89
C ALA A 262 -19.42 34.58 6.21
N SER A 263 -18.85 35.21 5.18
CA SER A 263 -17.85 36.26 5.28
C SER A 263 -18.46 37.54 5.86
#